data_e03ef94a93184b2c9cca80f3ced39ddf
#
_entry.id   e03ef94a93184b2c9cca80f3ced39ddf
#
_cell.length_a   1.000
_cell.length_b   1.000
_cell.length_c   1.000
_cell.angle_alpha   90.00
_cell.angle_beta   90.00
_cell.angle_gamma   90.00
#
_symmetry.space_group_name_H-M   'P 1'
#
loop_
_entity.id
_entity.type
_entity.pdbx_description
1 polymer ?
#
loop_
_entity_poly.entity_id
_entity_poly.type
_entity_poly.pdbx_seq_one_letter_code
_entity_poly.pdbx_strand_id
1 'polypeptide(L)'
;MFIHDVIISNSCGDYASGTNHTLPTYGYSRMYSGVNTLTFVKHITSQQLTADGLNRLGDTVMRLAEIEGLEAHRNAVAIRVADLRK
;
A
#
# COMPACT_ATOMS: atom_id res chain seq x y z
N MET A 1 -34.13 5.42 -1.37
CA MET A 1 -35.10 4.33 -1.13
C MET A 1 -34.35 3.24 -0.40
N PHE A 2 -34.57 3.10 0.88
CA PHE A 2 -33.96 2.02 1.69
C PHE A 2 -34.89 0.81 1.57
N ILE A 3 -34.34 -0.31 1.10
CA ILE A 3 -35.10 -1.56 1.05
C ILE A 3 -35.05 -2.15 2.46
N HIS A 4 -36.19 -2.12 3.15
CA HIS A 4 -36.31 -2.58 4.54
C HIS A 4 -36.53 -4.08 4.69
N ASP A 5 -36.44 -4.84 3.62
CA ASP A 5 -36.58 -6.30 3.71
C ASP A 5 -35.21 -6.98 3.83
N VAL A 6 -34.82 -7.23 5.08
CA VAL A 6 -33.53 -7.83 5.42
C VAL A 6 -33.36 -9.22 4.80
N ILE A 7 -34.44 -9.98 4.65
CA ILE A 7 -34.39 -11.35 4.12
C ILE A 7 -34.07 -11.31 2.62
N ILE A 8 -34.74 -10.47 1.87
CA ILE A 8 -34.47 -10.29 0.42
C ILE A 8 -33.07 -9.74 0.19
N SER A 9 -32.63 -8.82 1.02
CA SER A 9 -31.30 -8.25 0.92
C SER A 9 -30.19 -9.30 1.14
N ASN A 10 -30.33 -10.16 2.15
CA ASN A 10 -29.37 -11.23 2.42
C ASN A 10 -29.31 -12.24 1.28
N SER A 11 -30.46 -12.73 0.80
CA SER A 11 -30.52 -13.68 -0.30
C SER A 11 -29.93 -13.13 -1.59
N CYS A 12 -30.16 -11.85 -1.90
CA CYS A 12 -29.52 -11.20 -3.03
C CYS A 12 -28.02 -11.09 -2.85
N GLY A 13 -27.55 -10.80 -1.65
CA GLY A 13 -26.13 -10.78 -1.31
C GLY A 13 -25.42 -12.11 -1.53
N ASP A 14 -26.07 -13.20 -1.11
CA ASP A 14 -25.50 -14.52 -1.20
C ASP A 14 -25.36 -15.02 -2.65
N TYR A 15 -26.22 -14.59 -3.56
CA TYR A 15 -26.30 -15.22 -4.89
C TYR A 15 -26.05 -14.29 -6.07
N ALA A 16 -26.37 -13.00 -5.99
CA ALA A 16 -26.46 -12.19 -7.20
C ALA A 16 -25.97 -10.73 -7.11
N SER A 17 -25.94 -10.11 -5.94
CA SER A 17 -25.63 -8.67 -5.83
C SER A 17 -24.14 -8.37 -5.80
N GLY A 18 -23.28 -9.39 -5.71
CA GLY A 18 -21.83 -9.22 -5.68
C GLY A 18 -21.23 -8.90 -4.31
N THR A 19 -22.03 -8.79 -3.26
CA THR A 19 -21.55 -8.64 -1.89
C THR A 19 -21.17 -9.98 -1.30
N ASN A 20 -20.45 -9.96 -0.16
CA ASN A 20 -20.11 -11.19 0.59
C ASN A 20 -20.87 -11.21 1.90
N HIS A 21 -21.33 -12.39 2.31
CA HIS A 21 -22.03 -12.57 3.59
C HIS A 21 -21.10 -12.66 4.79
N THR A 22 -19.80 -12.87 4.58
CA THR A 22 -18.80 -12.90 5.64
C THR A 22 -18.39 -11.47 5.99
N LEU A 23 -18.99 -10.96 7.05
CA LEU A 23 -18.84 -9.59 7.51
C LEU A 23 -18.12 -9.56 8.86
N PRO A 24 -17.35 -8.50 9.15
CA PRO A 24 -16.74 -8.32 10.47
C PRO A 24 -17.81 -8.10 11.53
N THR A 25 -17.61 -8.72 12.70
CA THR A 25 -18.50 -8.64 13.87
C THR A 25 -17.80 -7.97 15.05
N TYR A 26 -18.47 -7.81 16.19
CA TYR A 26 -17.90 -7.24 17.43
C TYR A 26 -17.27 -5.85 17.28
N GLY A 27 -17.80 -5.03 16.37
CA GLY A 27 -17.26 -3.68 16.13
C GLY A 27 -16.00 -3.64 15.27
N TYR A 28 -15.48 -4.78 14.81
CA TYR A 28 -14.30 -4.85 13.95
C TYR A 28 -14.51 -4.22 12.56
N SER A 29 -15.75 -3.92 12.18
CA SER A 29 -16.08 -3.16 10.96
C SER A 29 -15.43 -1.77 10.90
N ARG A 30 -14.90 -1.26 12.02
CA ARG A 30 -14.10 -0.03 12.04
C ARG A 30 -12.70 -0.22 11.44
N MET A 31 -12.19 -1.45 11.44
CA MET A 31 -10.82 -1.78 11.04
C MET A 31 -10.76 -2.69 9.82
N TYR A 32 -11.76 -3.54 9.63
CA TYR A 32 -11.78 -4.55 8.60
C TYR A 32 -13.00 -4.44 7.70
N SER A 33 -12.80 -4.74 6.44
CA SER A 33 -13.87 -4.95 5.46
C SER A 33 -14.42 -6.37 5.56
N GLY A 34 -15.59 -6.62 5.00
CA GLY A 34 -16.05 -7.96 4.70
C GLY A 34 -15.09 -8.66 3.73
N VAL A 35 -15.20 -9.98 3.64
CA VAL A 35 -14.38 -10.78 2.73
C VAL A 35 -14.67 -10.37 1.29
N ASN A 36 -13.62 -10.10 0.52
CA ASN A 36 -13.70 -9.74 -0.89
C ASN A 36 -12.45 -10.27 -1.64
N THR A 37 -12.38 -10.05 -2.92
CA THR A 37 -11.27 -10.53 -3.76
C THR A 37 -9.91 -10.03 -3.25
N LEU A 38 -9.82 -8.78 -2.77
CA LEU A 38 -8.58 -8.21 -2.28
C LEU A 38 -8.08 -8.87 -0.98
N THR A 39 -8.94 -9.54 -0.24
CA THR A 39 -8.58 -10.30 0.96
C THR A 39 -7.57 -11.41 0.65
N PHE A 40 -7.58 -11.93 -0.57
CA PHE A 40 -6.74 -13.05 -1.02
C PHE A 40 -5.52 -12.62 -1.81
N VAL A 41 -5.30 -11.31 -1.97
CA VAL A 41 -4.14 -10.76 -2.70
C VAL A 41 -3.19 -10.05 -1.74
N LYS A 42 -1.91 -10.11 -2.09
CA LYS A 42 -0.86 -9.30 -1.46
C LYS A 42 -0.40 -8.22 -2.41
N HIS A 43 -0.19 -7.04 -1.87
CA HIS A 43 0.47 -5.97 -2.62
C HIS A 43 1.98 -6.05 -2.34
N ILE A 44 2.76 -6.24 -3.39
CA ILE A 44 4.22 -6.29 -3.33
C ILE A 44 4.74 -5.17 -4.20
N THR A 45 5.55 -4.31 -3.61
CA THR A 45 6.25 -3.27 -4.34
C THR A 45 7.68 -3.71 -4.61
N SER A 46 8.19 -3.39 -5.78
CA SER A 46 9.60 -3.54 -6.12
C SER A 46 10.10 -2.27 -6.76
N GLN A 47 11.38 -1.99 -6.58
CA GLN A 47 12.03 -0.85 -7.22
C GLN A 47 13.40 -1.26 -7.75
N GLN A 48 13.75 -0.71 -8.91
CA GLN A 48 15.06 -0.86 -9.50
C GLN A 48 15.52 0.50 -10.00
N LEU A 49 16.74 0.86 -9.65
CA LEU A 49 17.37 2.10 -10.11
C LEU A 49 18.50 1.78 -11.10
N THR A 50 18.54 2.52 -12.20
CA THR A 50 19.71 2.56 -13.06
C THR A 50 20.77 3.49 -12.47
N ALA A 51 22.01 3.38 -12.93
CA ALA A 51 23.10 4.30 -12.53
C ALA A 51 22.74 5.76 -12.83
N ASP A 52 22.17 6.04 -14.00
CA ASP A 52 21.71 7.38 -14.38
C ASP A 52 20.55 7.86 -13.47
N GLY A 53 19.59 6.98 -13.20
CA GLY A 53 18.48 7.29 -12.28
C GLY A 53 18.98 7.62 -10.87
N LEU A 54 19.93 6.84 -10.35
CA LEU A 54 20.54 7.12 -9.04
C LEU A 54 21.32 8.44 -9.05
N ASN A 55 22.06 8.72 -10.12
CA ASN A 55 22.82 9.96 -10.24
C ASN A 55 21.92 11.21 -10.24
N ARG A 56 20.73 11.12 -10.83
CA ARG A 56 19.75 12.23 -10.88
C ARG A 56 18.99 12.38 -9.56
N LEU A 57 18.62 11.29 -8.91
CA LEU A 57 17.79 11.31 -7.68
C LEU A 57 18.64 11.44 -6.41
N GLY A 58 19.91 11.06 -6.46
CA GLY A 58 20.74 10.90 -5.26
C GLY A 58 20.81 12.15 -4.40
N ASP A 59 21.02 13.31 -5.00
CA ASP A 59 21.14 14.56 -4.25
C ASP A 59 19.83 14.90 -3.51
N THR A 60 18.67 14.65 -4.14
CA THR A 60 17.36 14.84 -3.52
C THR A 60 17.16 13.88 -2.35
N VAL A 61 17.48 12.60 -2.53
CA VAL A 61 17.33 11.59 -1.47
C VAL A 61 18.26 11.89 -0.29
N MET A 62 19.50 12.27 -0.55
CA MET A 62 20.44 12.67 0.49
C MET A 62 19.94 13.87 1.27
N ARG A 63 19.39 14.88 0.59
CA ARG A 63 18.85 16.08 1.22
C ARG A 63 17.65 15.78 2.11
N LEU A 64 16.73 14.95 1.63
CA LEU A 64 15.56 14.54 2.44
C LEU A 64 15.99 13.74 3.66
N ALA A 65 16.89 12.78 3.50
CA ALA A 65 17.41 11.99 4.61
C ALA A 65 18.14 12.86 5.66
N GLU A 66 18.87 13.88 5.22
CA GLU A 66 19.51 14.85 6.11
C GLU A 66 18.48 15.64 6.93
N ILE A 67 17.42 16.15 6.29
CA ILE A 67 16.33 16.88 6.96
C ILE A 67 15.64 16.02 8.02
N GLU A 68 15.44 14.72 7.72
CA GLU A 68 14.84 13.77 8.63
C GLU A 68 15.81 13.26 9.72
N GLY A 69 17.09 13.61 9.64
CA GLY A 69 18.12 13.12 10.57
C GLY A 69 18.50 11.65 10.35
N LEU A 70 18.22 11.10 9.19
CA LEU A 70 18.47 9.69 8.84
C LEU A 70 19.85 9.52 8.18
N GLU A 71 20.91 9.72 8.96
CA GLU A 71 22.29 9.74 8.47
C GLU A 71 22.71 8.44 7.76
N ALA A 72 22.29 7.28 8.25
CA ALA A 72 22.60 6.00 7.62
C ALA A 72 21.97 5.90 6.20
N HIS A 73 20.75 6.39 6.03
CA HIS A 73 20.07 6.44 4.73
C HIS A 73 20.77 7.40 3.78
N ARG A 74 21.13 8.60 4.26
CA ARG A 74 21.90 9.59 3.51
C ARG A 74 23.22 8.98 3.01
N ASN A 75 23.98 8.38 3.91
CA ASN A 75 25.30 7.84 3.61
C ASN A 75 25.23 6.66 2.64
N ALA A 76 24.23 5.81 2.74
CA ALA A 76 24.02 4.70 1.81
C ALA A 76 23.88 5.17 0.34
N VAL A 77 23.27 6.32 0.11
CA VAL A 77 23.15 6.93 -1.23
C VAL A 77 24.44 7.69 -1.59
N ALA A 78 24.99 8.45 -0.65
CA ALA A 78 26.18 9.28 -0.87
C ALA A 78 27.38 8.47 -1.41
N ILE A 79 27.66 7.31 -0.83
CA ILE A 79 28.76 6.44 -1.24
C ILE A 79 28.56 5.99 -2.70
N ARG A 80 27.35 5.58 -3.07
CA ARG A 80 27.04 5.08 -4.41
C ARG A 80 27.08 6.19 -5.46
N VAL A 81 26.55 7.37 -5.13
CA VAL A 81 26.63 8.52 -6.04
C VAL A 81 28.06 8.99 -6.23
N ALA A 82 28.86 9.02 -5.17
CA ALA A 82 30.28 9.37 -5.28
C ALA A 82 31.05 8.38 -6.16
N ASP A 83 30.70 7.10 -6.13
CA ASP A 83 31.33 6.09 -6.98
C ASP A 83 30.93 6.21 -8.45
N LEU A 84 29.70 6.58 -8.72
CA LEU A 84 29.20 6.83 -10.09
C LEU A 84 29.79 8.10 -10.75
N ARG A 85 30.27 9.05 -9.95
CA ARG A 85 30.78 10.34 -10.43
C ARG A 85 32.31 10.37 -10.57
N LYS A 86 32.98 9.24 -10.36
CA LYS A 86 34.44 9.06 -10.61
C LYS A 86 34.69 8.88 -12.10
#